data_264c7470a1c6eb1aae2b9286457c2873
#
_entry.id   264c7470a1c6eb1aae2b9286457c2873
#
_cell.length_a   1.000
_cell.length_b   1.000
_cell.length_c   1.000
_cell.angle_alpha   90.00
_cell.angle_beta   90.00
_cell.angle_gamma   90.00
#
_symmetry.space_group_name_H-M   'P 1'
#
loop_
_entity.id
_entity.type
_entity.pdbx_description
1 polymer ?
#
loop_
_entity_poly.entity_id
_entity_poly.type
_entity_poly.pdbx_seq_one_letter_code
_entity_poly.pdbx_strand_id
1 'polypeptide(L)'
;MFAALGDETRLSVLAKLCDGVPQSISRLTAGTKLSRQAVTKHLRVLANAGVVRNVRTGRENLFELEPQPIEEVRDYLDQVSRQWDDALARLKSRVEG
;
A
#
# COMPACT_ATOMS: atom_id res chain seq x y z
N MET A 1 0.93 9.51 -5.05
CA MET A 1 0.77 8.29 -4.23
C MET A 1 -0.58 7.63 -4.42
N PHE A 2 -1.69 8.34 -4.26
CA PHE A 2 -3.02 7.73 -4.37
C PHE A 2 -3.31 7.15 -5.75
N ALA A 3 -2.82 7.78 -6.80
CA ALA A 3 -2.98 7.24 -8.16
C ALA A 3 -2.30 5.87 -8.32
N ALA A 4 -1.15 5.67 -7.67
CA ALA A 4 -0.45 4.39 -7.70
C ALA A 4 -1.20 3.30 -6.94
N LEU A 5 -2.04 3.67 -5.97
CA LEU A 5 -2.81 2.73 -5.16
C LEU A 5 -4.20 2.43 -5.77
N GLY A 6 -4.54 3.05 -6.90
CA GLY A 6 -5.85 2.86 -7.54
C GLY A 6 -6.00 1.59 -8.35
N ASP A 7 -4.93 0.82 -8.53
CA ASP A 7 -4.93 -0.42 -9.30
C ASP A 7 -4.98 -1.62 -8.35
N GLU A 8 -5.97 -2.50 -8.51
CA GLU A 8 -6.14 -3.68 -7.65
C GLU A 8 -4.91 -4.59 -7.66
N THR A 9 -4.27 -4.73 -8.82
CA THR A 9 -3.08 -5.57 -8.96
C THR A 9 -1.93 -4.99 -8.13
N ARG A 10 -1.76 -3.66 -8.16
CA ARG A 10 -0.74 -3.01 -7.34
C ARG A 10 -1.04 -3.16 -5.86
N LEU A 11 -2.31 -3.06 -5.47
CA LEU A 11 -2.72 -3.29 -4.09
C LEU A 11 -2.44 -4.71 -3.64
N SER A 12 -2.61 -5.70 -4.52
CA SER A 12 -2.27 -7.09 -4.23
C SER A 12 -0.78 -7.26 -3.98
N VAL A 13 0.06 -6.65 -4.82
CA VAL A 13 1.51 -6.68 -4.64
C VAL A 13 1.90 -5.99 -3.33
N LEU A 14 1.29 -4.84 -3.07
CA LEU A 14 1.55 -4.07 -1.86
C LEU A 14 1.15 -4.85 -0.59
N ALA A 15 0.03 -5.57 -0.65
CA ALA A 15 -0.44 -6.37 0.48
C ALA A 15 0.55 -7.44 0.89
N LYS A 16 1.29 -8.00 -0.06
CA LYS A 16 2.33 -8.99 0.23
C LYS A 16 3.53 -8.40 0.96
N LEU A 17 3.68 -7.09 0.94
CA LEU A 17 4.77 -6.38 1.62
C LEU A 17 4.34 -5.81 2.98
N CYS A 18 3.08 -5.97 3.34
CA CYS A 18 2.52 -5.34 4.55
C CYS A 18 3.09 -5.90 5.86
N ASP A 19 3.67 -7.09 5.84
CA ASP A 19 4.29 -7.69 7.03
C ASP A 19 5.65 -7.08 7.35
N GLY A 20 6.15 -6.18 6.50
CA GLY A 20 7.42 -5.51 6.70
C GLY A 20 8.65 -6.33 6.29
N VAL A 21 8.45 -7.54 5.78
CA VAL A 21 9.55 -8.39 5.34
C VAL A 21 9.88 -8.08 3.88
N PRO A 22 11.13 -7.70 3.55
CA PRO A 22 11.54 -7.48 2.17
C PRO A 22 11.35 -8.75 1.33
N GLN A 23 10.87 -8.60 0.10
CA GLN A 23 10.59 -9.73 -0.77
C GLN A 23 11.14 -9.54 -2.16
N SER A 24 11.61 -10.64 -2.76
CA SER A 24 12.09 -10.65 -4.14
C SER A 24 10.93 -10.63 -5.13
N ILE A 25 11.22 -10.29 -6.39
CA ILE A 25 10.23 -10.35 -7.47
C ILE A 25 9.69 -11.77 -7.61
N SER A 26 10.56 -12.78 -7.48
CA SER A 26 10.14 -14.18 -7.56
C SER A 26 9.12 -14.53 -6.50
N ARG A 27 9.31 -14.08 -5.26
CA ARG A 27 8.36 -14.32 -4.17
C ARG A 27 7.06 -13.57 -4.37
N LEU A 28 7.15 -12.32 -4.83
CA LEU A 28 5.97 -11.52 -5.09
C LEU A 28 5.14 -12.08 -6.24
N THR A 29 5.78 -12.75 -7.20
CA THR A 29 5.11 -13.37 -8.33
C THR A 29 4.51 -14.73 -7.97
N ALA A 30 5.10 -15.44 -7.00
CA ALA A 30 4.66 -16.77 -6.60
C ALA A 30 3.20 -16.74 -6.10
N GLY A 31 2.40 -17.67 -6.57
CA GLY A 31 0.99 -17.76 -6.19
C GLY A 31 0.07 -16.78 -6.92
N THR A 32 0.61 -15.94 -7.79
CA THR A 32 -0.18 -15.03 -8.62
C THR A 32 -0.27 -15.55 -10.05
N LYS A 33 -1.25 -15.04 -10.79
CA LYS A 33 -1.36 -15.30 -12.23
C LYS A 33 -0.55 -14.30 -13.06
N LEU A 34 0.18 -13.42 -12.40
CA LEU A 34 0.95 -12.36 -13.06
C LEU A 34 2.31 -12.90 -13.50
N SER A 35 2.82 -12.35 -14.59
CA SER A 35 4.19 -12.60 -15.03
C SER A 35 5.17 -11.79 -14.18
N ARG A 36 6.45 -12.19 -14.16
CA ARG A 36 7.50 -11.41 -13.51
C ARG A 36 7.60 -10.00 -14.09
N GLN A 37 7.38 -9.86 -15.40
CA GLN A 37 7.39 -8.56 -16.07
C GLN A 37 6.28 -7.66 -15.55
N ALA A 38 5.07 -8.20 -15.37
CA ALA A 38 3.95 -7.45 -14.85
C ALA A 38 4.21 -6.99 -13.41
N VAL A 39 4.70 -7.89 -12.56
CA VAL A 39 5.04 -7.57 -11.17
C VAL A 39 6.13 -6.51 -11.13
N THR A 40 7.17 -6.63 -11.97
CA THR A 40 8.26 -5.65 -12.05
C THR A 40 7.72 -4.28 -12.45
N LYS A 41 6.79 -4.23 -13.40
CA LYS A 41 6.17 -2.99 -13.83
C LYS A 41 5.40 -2.32 -12.68
N HIS A 42 4.61 -3.10 -11.94
CA HIS A 42 3.87 -2.59 -10.80
C HIS A 42 4.80 -2.07 -9.69
N LEU A 43 5.88 -2.80 -9.40
CA LEU A 43 6.87 -2.37 -8.42
C LEU A 43 7.55 -1.07 -8.83
N ARG A 44 7.83 -0.92 -10.13
CA ARG A 44 8.44 0.31 -10.64
C ARG A 44 7.53 1.52 -10.44
N VAL A 45 6.23 1.35 -10.71
CA VAL A 45 5.25 2.41 -10.47
C VAL A 45 5.19 2.76 -8.99
N LEU A 46 5.16 1.76 -8.12
CA LEU A 46 5.13 1.97 -6.68
C LEU A 46 6.41 2.63 -6.17
N ALA A 47 7.56 2.24 -6.71
CA ALA A 47 8.84 2.86 -6.35
C ALA A 47 8.90 4.31 -6.78
N ASN A 48 8.42 4.62 -8.00
CA ASN A 48 8.37 5.99 -8.50
C ASN A 48 7.44 6.87 -7.67
N ALA A 49 6.40 6.28 -7.10
CA ALA A 49 5.48 6.97 -6.21
C ALA A 49 6.01 7.08 -4.77
N GLY A 50 7.15 6.48 -4.46
CA GLY A 50 7.75 6.51 -3.13
C GLY A 50 7.10 5.57 -2.12
N VAL A 51 6.32 4.60 -2.59
CA VAL A 51 5.59 3.66 -1.71
C VAL A 51 6.45 2.45 -1.34
N VAL A 52 7.28 1.99 -2.25
CA VAL A 52 8.22 0.89 -2.03
C VAL A 52 9.63 1.33 -2.36
N ARG A 53 10.60 0.62 -1.81
CA ARG A 53 12.02 0.84 -2.14
C ARG A 53 12.70 -0.50 -2.44
N ASN A 54 13.75 -0.43 -3.25
CA ASN A 54 14.60 -1.55 -3.55
C ASN A 54 15.68 -1.65 -2.46
N VAL A 55 15.81 -2.82 -1.85
CA VAL A 55 16.86 -3.11 -0.88
C VAL A 55 17.71 -4.21 -1.46
N ARG A 56 18.95 -3.91 -1.75
CA ARG A 56 19.88 -4.89 -2.28
C ARG A 56 20.60 -5.60 -1.15
N THR A 57 20.41 -6.91 -1.07
CA THR A 57 21.06 -7.75 -0.07
C THR A 57 21.86 -8.84 -0.80
N GLY A 58 23.18 -8.69 -0.79
CA GLY A 58 24.04 -9.60 -1.56
C GLY A 58 23.73 -9.51 -3.05
N ARG A 59 23.34 -10.64 -3.65
CA ARG A 59 22.99 -10.71 -5.08
C ARG A 59 21.50 -10.54 -5.34
N GLU A 60 20.70 -10.44 -4.28
CA GLU A 60 19.26 -10.36 -4.41
C GLU A 60 18.78 -8.92 -4.37
N ASN A 61 17.82 -8.60 -5.24
CA ASN A 61 17.06 -7.38 -5.19
C ASN A 61 15.76 -7.65 -4.47
N LEU A 62 15.59 -7.03 -3.30
CA LEU A 62 14.40 -7.17 -2.48
C LEU A 62 13.63 -5.85 -2.50
N PHE A 63 12.33 -5.94 -2.31
CA PHE A 63 11.45 -4.77 -2.23
C PHE A 63 10.76 -4.76 -0.89
N GLU A 64 10.63 -3.58 -0.29
CA GLU A 64 9.91 -3.39 0.96
C GLU A 64 9.15 -2.07 0.93
N LEU A 65 8.19 -1.92 1.84
CA LEU A 65 7.43 -0.68 1.96
C LEU A 65 8.33 0.44 2.50
N GLU A 66 8.14 1.64 1.96
CA GLU A 66 8.69 2.85 2.55
C GLU A 66 7.85 3.20 3.79
N PRO A 67 8.44 3.29 4.99
CA PRO A 67 7.66 3.50 6.19
C PRO A 67 6.91 4.83 6.21
N GLN A 68 7.57 5.90 5.77
CA GLN A 68 7.04 7.25 5.92
C GLN A 68 5.77 7.50 5.09
N PRO A 69 5.71 7.15 3.79
CA PRO A 69 4.48 7.33 3.03
C PRO A 69 3.32 6.50 3.56
N ILE A 70 3.59 5.30 4.07
CA ILE A 70 2.56 4.43 4.64
C ILE A 70 2.00 5.04 5.91
N GLU A 71 2.85 5.64 6.75
CA GLU A 71 2.42 6.35 7.95
C GLU A 71 1.54 7.55 7.59
N GLU A 72 1.92 8.31 6.57
CA GLU A 72 1.13 9.44 6.09
C GLU A 72 -0.26 9.01 5.62
N VAL A 73 -0.35 7.90 4.88
CA VAL A 73 -1.63 7.36 4.44
C VAL A 73 -2.45 6.91 5.63
N ARG A 74 -1.83 6.25 6.60
CA ARG A 74 -2.51 5.81 7.82
C ARG A 74 -3.08 7.01 8.59
N ASP A 75 -2.27 8.05 8.77
CA ASP A 75 -2.68 9.26 9.47
C ASP A 75 -3.85 9.94 8.76
N TYR A 76 -3.79 9.99 7.44
CA TYR A 76 -4.88 10.54 6.62
C TYR A 76 -6.17 9.74 6.80
N LEU A 77 -6.09 8.42 6.75
CA LEU A 77 -7.26 7.54 6.92
C LEU A 77 -7.84 7.67 8.33
N ASP A 78 -7.00 7.78 9.34
CA ASP A 78 -7.45 7.99 10.72
C ASP A 78 -8.19 9.33 10.85
N GLN A 79 -7.69 10.36 10.21
CA GLN A 79 -8.32 11.68 10.22
C GLN A 79 -9.69 11.64 9.54
N VAL A 80 -9.79 10.99 8.39
CA VAL A 80 -11.05 10.83 7.67
C VAL A 80 -12.05 10.03 8.50
N SER A 81 -11.60 8.96 9.14
CA SER A 81 -12.43 8.13 10.00
C SER A 81 -13.02 8.95 11.16
N ARG A 82 -12.20 9.78 11.80
CA ARG A 82 -12.66 10.66 12.88
C ARG A 82 -13.70 11.66 12.40
N GLN A 83 -13.51 12.24 11.21
CA GLN A 83 -14.48 13.15 10.62
C GLN A 83 -15.82 12.47 10.37
N TRP A 84 -15.78 11.23 9.90
CA TRP A 84 -17.00 10.45 9.69
C TRP A 84 -17.69 10.12 11.01
N ASP A 85 -16.94 9.75 12.04
CA ASP A 85 -17.50 9.45 13.37
C ASP A 85 -18.20 10.69 13.95
N ASP A 86 -17.58 11.86 13.81
CA ASP A 86 -18.18 13.12 14.27
C ASP A 86 -19.44 13.45 13.50
N ALA A 87 -19.44 13.25 12.17
CA ALA A 87 -20.60 13.51 11.34
C ALA A 87 -21.76 12.57 11.69
N LEU A 88 -21.47 11.29 11.93
CA LEU A 88 -22.47 10.32 12.34
C LEU A 88 -23.04 10.63 13.72
N ALA A 89 -22.20 11.07 14.65
CA ALA A 89 -22.63 11.46 15.97
C ALA A 89 -23.60 12.66 15.92
N ARG A 90 -23.28 13.65 15.09
CA ARG A 90 -24.17 14.81 14.90
C ARG A 90 -25.50 14.42 14.27
N LEU A 91 -25.46 13.52 13.27
CA LEU A 91 -26.68 13.04 12.63
C LEU A 91 -27.56 12.26 13.59
N LYS A 92 -26.94 11.40 14.38
CA LYS A 92 -27.66 10.63 15.41
C LYS A 92 -28.31 11.54 16.44
N SER A 93 -27.61 12.57 16.86
CA SER A 93 -28.15 13.56 17.80
C SER A 93 -29.37 14.28 17.22
N ARG A 94 -29.37 14.59 15.93
CA ARG A 94 -30.53 15.22 15.26
C ARG A 94 -31.74 14.30 15.21
N VAL A 95 -31.51 13.02 14.95
CA VAL A 95 -32.60 12.04 14.84
C VAL A 95 -33.22 11.76 16.20
N GLU A 96 -32.38 11.69 17.24
CA GLU A 96 -32.83 11.39 18.60
C GLU A 96 -33.34 12.63 19.36
N GLY A 97 -32.93 13.79 18.91
CA GLY A 97 -33.29 15.05 19.54
C GLY A 97 -34.54 15.67 18.96
#